data_515a1c7d20693f49597b3dc5a533d4ec
#
_entry.id   515a1c7d20693f49597b3dc5a533d4ec
#
_cell.length_a   1.000
_cell.length_b   1.000
_cell.length_c   1.000
_cell.angle_alpha   90.00
_cell.angle_beta   90.00
_cell.angle_gamma   90.00
#
_symmetry.space_group_name_H-M   'P 1'
#
loop_
_entity.id
_entity.type
_entity.pdbx_description
1 polymer ?
#
loop_
_entity_poly.entity_id
_entity_poly.type
_entity_poly.pdbx_seq_one_letter_code
_entity_poly.pdbx_strand_id
1 'polypeptide(L)'
;MVTQNPSTPENLLDKLAKDPILSIRQSVARNLNTSKHTLNELAEDVNESVRMAVANNPNTPKNALDKLSKDNAYTVRRDVACNLNTSKHTLTKLAEDEEKNVRNDVAKNLNTPENILSKLANDNEYSVRVAVAKNPSTPESTIVKLANDNEYSVREAVAENPNTPENILRELANDDN
;
A
#
# COMPACT_ATOMS: atom_id res chain seq x y z
N MET A 1 18.01 18.66 -11.76
CA MET A 1 18.45 17.59 -12.70
C MET A 1 17.39 17.38 -13.76
N VAL A 2 17.80 17.04 -15.02
CA VAL A 2 16.84 16.80 -16.11
C VAL A 2 15.79 15.74 -15.76
N THR A 3 16.21 14.62 -15.14
CA THR A 3 15.32 13.52 -14.71
C THR A 3 14.25 13.90 -13.67
N GLN A 4 14.39 15.02 -12.99
CA GLN A 4 13.41 15.51 -12.00
C GLN A 4 12.42 16.51 -12.60
N ASN A 5 12.69 16.97 -13.83
CA ASN A 5 11.77 17.88 -14.51
C ASN A 5 10.56 17.09 -15.04
N PRO A 6 9.32 17.45 -14.65
CA PRO A 6 8.12 16.75 -15.12
C PRO A 6 7.89 16.90 -16.64
N SER A 7 8.55 17.86 -17.28
CA SER A 7 8.49 18.05 -18.75
C SER A 7 9.59 17.30 -19.51
N THR A 8 10.39 16.46 -18.84
CA THR A 8 11.42 15.68 -19.52
C THR A 8 10.78 14.73 -20.53
N PRO A 9 11.20 14.77 -21.81
CA PRO A 9 10.63 13.91 -22.83
C PRO A 9 10.83 12.41 -22.52
N GLU A 10 9.83 11.60 -22.85
CA GLU A 10 9.80 10.15 -22.61
C GLU A 10 11.03 9.44 -23.19
N ASN A 11 11.38 9.75 -24.46
CA ASN A 11 12.54 9.15 -25.14
C ASN A 11 13.89 9.44 -24.45
N LEU A 12 13.99 10.56 -23.73
CA LEU A 12 15.17 10.88 -22.94
C LEU A 12 15.16 10.08 -21.60
N LEU A 13 14.00 9.93 -20.99
CA LEU A 13 13.84 9.09 -19.80
C LEU A 13 14.18 7.62 -20.09
N ASP A 14 13.73 7.08 -21.23
CA ASP A 14 14.03 5.72 -21.68
C ASP A 14 15.55 5.48 -21.84
N LYS A 15 16.27 6.48 -22.35
CA LYS A 15 17.74 6.44 -22.39
C LYS A 15 18.38 6.44 -21.00
N LEU A 16 17.93 7.37 -20.15
CA LEU A 16 18.48 7.57 -18.80
C LEU A 16 18.12 6.43 -17.84
N ALA A 17 17.11 5.64 -18.15
CA ALA A 17 16.76 4.42 -17.40
C ALA A 17 17.89 3.37 -17.40
N LYS A 18 18.80 3.44 -18.37
CA LYS A 18 19.95 2.53 -18.54
C LYS A 18 21.28 3.14 -18.07
N ASP A 19 21.22 4.31 -17.42
CA ASP A 19 22.41 5.01 -16.96
C ASP A 19 23.14 4.19 -15.86
N PRO A 20 24.48 4.11 -15.88
CA PRO A 20 25.24 3.40 -14.85
C PRO A 20 25.05 4.00 -13.44
N ILE A 21 24.69 5.30 -13.37
CA ILE A 21 24.53 6.04 -12.11
C ILE A 21 23.16 5.72 -11.49
N LEU A 22 23.16 5.10 -10.32
CA LEU A 22 21.97 4.74 -9.56
C LEU A 22 20.96 5.91 -9.41
N SER A 23 21.44 7.08 -8.99
CA SER A 23 20.56 8.22 -8.71
C SER A 23 19.85 8.74 -9.96
N ILE A 24 20.41 8.52 -11.14
CA ILE A 24 19.76 8.84 -12.42
C ILE A 24 18.62 7.86 -12.68
N ARG A 25 18.86 6.55 -12.62
CA ARG A 25 17.81 5.54 -12.80
C ARG A 25 16.69 5.69 -11.77
N GLN A 26 17.02 5.93 -10.49
CA GLN A 26 16.04 6.20 -9.45
C GLN A 26 15.19 7.45 -9.75
N SER A 27 15.81 8.52 -10.25
CA SER A 27 15.10 9.75 -10.62
C SER A 27 14.20 9.53 -11.84
N VAL A 28 14.61 8.70 -12.80
CA VAL A 28 13.75 8.25 -13.90
C VAL A 28 12.54 7.50 -13.38
N ALA A 29 12.74 6.52 -12.47
CA ALA A 29 11.64 5.76 -11.88
C ALA A 29 10.60 6.64 -11.16
N ARG A 30 11.04 7.75 -10.56
CA ARG A 30 10.15 8.73 -9.89
C ARG A 30 9.45 9.70 -10.84
N ASN A 31 9.94 9.85 -12.07
CA ASN A 31 9.36 10.81 -13.00
C ASN A 31 8.00 10.34 -13.50
N LEU A 32 6.99 11.22 -13.43
CA LEU A 32 5.62 10.89 -13.83
C LEU A 32 5.46 10.73 -15.35
N ASN A 33 6.41 11.26 -16.17
CA ASN A 33 6.44 11.07 -17.61
C ASN A 33 7.17 9.79 -18.04
N THR A 34 7.68 8.99 -17.08
CA THR A 34 8.31 7.71 -17.42
C THR A 34 7.27 6.75 -17.98
N SER A 35 7.58 6.18 -19.14
CA SER A 35 6.70 5.26 -19.84
C SER A 35 6.43 4.00 -19.02
N LYS A 36 5.25 3.39 -19.25
CA LYS A 36 4.93 2.09 -18.63
C LYS A 36 5.93 1.00 -19.02
N HIS A 37 6.49 1.09 -20.23
CA HIS A 37 7.54 0.19 -20.71
C HIS A 37 8.79 0.33 -19.85
N THR A 38 9.28 1.55 -19.67
CA THR A 38 10.48 1.86 -18.89
C THR A 38 10.28 1.53 -17.39
N LEU A 39 9.08 1.78 -16.84
CA LEU A 39 8.76 1.35 -15.47
C LEU A 39 8.81 -0.19 -15.32
N ASN A 40 8.36 -0.95 -16.33
CA ASN A 40 8.50 -2.41 -16.33
C ASN A 40 9.98 -2.84 -16.38
N GLU A 41 10.82 -2.19 -17.18
CA GLU A 41 12.27 -2.47 -17.21
C GLU A 41 12.92 -2.17 -15.84
N LEU A 42 12.66 -0.98 -15.26
CA LEU A 42 13.21 -0.56 -13.98
C LEU A 42 12.67 -1.37 -12.77
N ALA A 43 11.54 -2.05 -12.92
CA ALA A 43 11.05 -2.99 -11.91
C ALA A 43 11.99 -4.20 -11.74
N GLU A 44 12.92 -4.42 -12.66
CA GLU A 44 13.95 -5.46 -12.61
C GLU A 44 15.33 -4.92 -12.23
N ASP A 45 15.43 -3.65 -11.86
CA ASP A 45 16.71 -3.06 -11.49
C ASP A 45 17.38 -3.82 -10.34
N VAL A 46 18.68 -4.01 -10.44
CA VAL A 46 19.47 -4.68 -9.40
C VAL A 46 19.41 -3.97 -8.06
N ASN A 47 19.17 -2.66 -8.07
CA ASN A 47 19.13 -1.83 -6.87
C ASN A 47 17.72 -1.68 -6.32
N GLU A 48 17.54 -2.04 -5.05
CA GLU A 48 16.28 -1.92 -4.31
C GLU A 48 15.67 -0.51 -4.39
N SER A 49 16.49 0.55 -4.27
CA SER A 49 15.99 1.93 -4.26
C SER A 49 15.34 2.34 -5.59
N VAL A 50 15.76 1.73 -6.72
CA VAL A 50 15.13 1.94 -8.03
C VAL A 50 13.78 1.20 -8.05
N ARG A 51 13.75 -0.07 -7.63
CA ARG A 51 12.53 -0.88 -7.56
C ARG A 51 11.49 -0.25 -6.62
N MET A 52 11.91 0.29 -5.45
CA MET A 52 11.05 1.08 -4.57
C MET A 52 10.47 2.31 -5.28
N ALA A 53 11.32 3.05 -6.02
CA ALA A 53 10.86 4.22 -6.77
C ALA A 53 9.83 3.85 -7.85
N VAL A 54 10.00 2.69 -8.50
CA VAL A 54 8.99 2.14 -9.40
C VAL A 54 7.71 1.81 -8.66
N ALA A 55 7.79 1.08 -7.52
CA ALA A 55 6.61 0.70 -6.73
C ALA A 55 5.79 1.93 -6.28
N ASN A 56 6.48 3.02 -5.93
CA ASN A 56 5.86 4.29 -5.50
C ASN A 56 5.33 5.16 -6.67
N ASN A 57 5.73 4.88 -7.92
CA ASN A 57 5.24 5.69 -9.03
C ASN A 57 3.77 5.37 -9.33
N PRO A 58 2.85 6.38 -9.30
CA PRO A 58 1.42 6.15 -9.54
C PRO A 58 1.10 5.69 -10.96
N ASN A 59 2.03 5.84 -11.92
CA ASN A 59 1.86 5.38 -13.29
C ASN A 59 2.37 3.95 -13.52
N THR A 60 2.89 3.30 -12.47
CA THR A 60 3.40 1.93 -12.57
C THR A 60 2.29 0.97 -12.98
N PRO A 61 2.50 0.21 -14.05
CA PRO A 61 1.49 -0.71 -14.55
C PRO A 61 1.31 -1.92 -13.62
N LYS A 62 0.11 -2.50 -13.63
CA LYS A 62 -0.28 -3.62 -12.74
C LYS A 62 0.67 -4.81 -12.82
N ASN A 63 1.16 -5.15 -14.01
CA ASN A 63 2.10 -6.26 -14.18
C ASN A 63 3.46 -6.01 -13.51
N ALA A 64 3.95 -4.76 -13.49
CA ALA A 64 5.16 -4.40 -12.74
C ALA A 64 4.90 -4.48 -11.22
N LEU A 65 3.75 -4.00 -10.75
CA LEU A 65 3.36 -4.12 -9.33
C LEU A 65 3.19 -5.59 -8.92
N ASP A 66 2.57 -6.43 -9.76
CA ASP A 66 2.46 -7.88 -9.52
C ASP A 66 3.82 -8.57 -9.42
N LYS A 67 4.82 -8.09 -10.18
CA LYS A 67 6.18 -8.59 -10.08
C LYS A 67 6.85 -8.12 -8.78
N LEU A 68 6.80 -6.81 -8.50
CA LEU A 68 7.39 -6.19 -7.31
C LEU A 68 6.75 -6.68 -6.00
N SER A 69 5.50 -7.18 -6.04
CA SER A 69 4.86 -7.78 -4.87
C SER A 69 5.54 -9.04 -4.34
N LYS A 70 6.47 -9.60 -5.10
CA LYS A 70 7.28 -10.78 -4.76
C LYS A 70 8.74 -10.43 -4.50
N ASP A 71 9.06 -9.15 -4.37
CA ASP A 71 10.43 -8.68 -4.13
C ASP A 71 10.96 -9.23 -2.80
N ASN A 72 12.24 -9.56 -2.76
CA ASN A 72 12.90 -10.01 -1.53
C ASN A 72 12.89 -8.92 -0.45
N ALA A 73 12.98 -7.64 -0.85
CA ALA A 73 12.95 -6.52 0.07
C ALA A 73 11.50 -6.20 0.46
N TYR A 74 11.17 -6.31 1.75
CA TYR A 74 9.83 -5.97 2.25
C TYR A 74 9.46 -4.51 2.00
N THR A 75 10.42 -3.60 1.96
CA THR A 75 10.25 -2.18 1.64
C THR A 75 9.65 -1.98 0.25
N VAL A 76 10.07 -2.77 -0.75
CA VAL A 76 9.48 -2.76 -2.09
C VAL A 76 8.05 -3.31 -2.05
N ARG A 77 7.83 -4.47 -1.38
CA ARG A 77 6.49 -5.06 -1.23
C ARG A 77 5.52 -4.12 -0.51
N ARG A 78 6.00 -3.41 0.51
CA ARG A 78 5.24 -2.38 1.24
C ARG A 78 4.83 -1.23 0.31
N ASP A 79 5.76 -0.72 -0.49
CA ASP A 79 5.47 0.36 -1.44
C ASP A 79 4.45 -0.09 -2.51
N VAL A 80 4.49 -1.37 -2.93
CA VAL A 80 3.44 -1.97 -3.76
C VAL A 80 2.09 -1.97 -3.04
N ALA A 81 2.04 -2.32 -1.75
CA ALA A 81 0.80 -2.30 -0.97
C ALA A 81 0.19 -0.89 -0.89
N CYS A 82 1.02 0.15 -0.81
CA CYS A 82 0.59 1.54 -0.80
C CYS A 82 0.08 2.04 -2.16
N ASN A 83 0.52 1.44 -3.27
CA ASN A 83 0.20 1.94 -4.60
C ASN A 83 -1.28 1.67 -4.95
N LEU A 84 -2.02 2.74 -5.32
CA LEU A 84 -3.45 2.62 -5.65
C LEU A 84 -3.71 1.90 -6.99
N ASN A 85 -2.70 1.70 -7.84
CA ASN A 85 -2.82 0.86 -9.04
C ASN A 85 -2.65 -0.63 -8.76
N THR A 86 -2.30 -1.01 -7.52
CA THR A 86 -2.14 -2.41 -7.15
C THR A 86 -3.47 -3.14 -7.28
N SER A 87 -3.41 -4.29 -7.96
CA SER A 87 -4.60 -5.08 -8.24
C SER A 87 -5.17 -5.70 -6.96
N LYS A 88 -6.50 -5.91 -6.91
CA LYS A 88 -7.16 -6.63 -5.81
C LYS A 88 -6.53 -8.01 -5.56
N HIS A 89 -6.13 -8.69 -6.61
CA HIS A 89 -5.45 -9.98 -6.53
C HIS A 89 -4.08 -9.87 -5.83
N THR A 90 -3.29 -8.85 -6.17
CA THR A 90 -1.99 -8.58 -5.54
C THR A 90 -2.15 -8.18 -4.08
N LEU A 91 -3.11 -7.31 -3.76
CA LEU A 91 -3.43 -6.95 -2.37
C LEU A 91 -3.85 -8.18 -1.55
N THR A 92 -4.61 -9.11 -2.14
CA THR A 92 -4.99 -10.37 -1.48
C THR A 92 -3.76 -11.21 -1.10
N LYS A 93 -2.74 -11.26 -1.96
CA LYS A 93 -1.48 -11.96 -1.66
C LYS A 93 -0.66 -11.24 -0.59
N LEU A 94 -0.50 -9.92 -0.71
CA LEU A 94 0.26 -9.11 0.25
C LEU A 94 -0.40 -9.06 1.64
N ALA A 95 -1.70 -9.35 1.75
CA ALA A 95 -2.37 -9.51 3.03
C ALA A 95 -1.89 -10.73 3.84
N GLU A 96 -1.12 -11.62 3.23
CA GLU A 96 -0.49 -12.79 3.86
C GLU A 96 1.03 -12.61 4.04
N ASP A 97 1.55 -11.41 3.81
CA ASP A 97 2.98 -11.12 3.92
C ASP A 97 3.46 -11.38 5.37
N GLU A 98 4.67 -11.91 5.50
CA GLU A 98 5.31 -12.11 6.80
C GLU A 98 5.51 -10.81 7.57
N GLU A 99 5.76 -9.71 6.84
CA GLU A 99 6.04 -8.40 7.41
C GLU A 99 4.74 -7.64 7.74
N LYS A 100 4.56 -7.34 9.02
CA LYS A 100 3.39 -6.58 9.50
C LYS A 100 3.19 -5.23 8.81
N ASN A 101 4.29 -4.55 8.45
CA ASN A 101 4.22 -3.26 7.78
C ASN A 101 3.60 -3.38 6.37
N VAL A 102 3.83 -4.49 5.67
CA VAL A 102 3.20 -4.77 4.38
C VAL A 102 1.70 -5.01 4.58
N ARG A 103 1.31 -5.87 5.53
CA ARG A 103 -0.11 -6.14 5.84
C ARG A 103 -0.84 -4.88 6.32
N ASN A 104 -0.17 -4.03 7.11
CA ASN A 104 -0.71 -2.74 7.55
C ASN A 104 -1.04 -1.82 6.38
N ASP A 105 -0.14 -1.71 5.39
CA ASP A 105 -0.34 -0.85 4.25
C ASP A 105 -1.34 -1.46 3.24
N VAL A 106 -1.48 -2.81 3.18
CA VAL A 106 -2.63 -3.45 2.53
C VAL A 106 -3.94 -3.01 3.19
N ALA A 107 -4.01 -3.04 4.54
CA ALA A 107 -5.22 -2.62 5.26
C ALA A 107 -5.59 -1.15 5.02
N LYS A 108 -4.60 -0.27 4.80
CA LYS A 108 -4.83 1.15 4.47
C LYS A 108 -5.23 1.39 3.02
N ASN A 109 -4.91 0.47 2.10
CA ASN A 109 -5.18 0.68 0.69
C ASN A 109 -6.70 0.65 0.43
N LEU A 110 -7.22 1.71 -0.19
CA LEU A 110 -8.66 1.88 -0.45
C LEU A 110 -9.22 0.86 -1.47
N ASN A 111 -8.34 0.21 -2.24
CA ASN A 111 -8.72 -0.84 -3.19
C ASN A 111 -8.69 -2.24 -2.57
N THR A 112 -8.39 -2.37 -1.27
CA THR A 112 -8.39 -3.65 -0.59
C THR A 112 -9.81 -4.23 -0.54
N PRO A 113 -10.00 -5.48 -0.99
CA PRO A 113 -11.31 -6.11 -0.96
C PRO A 113 -11.86 -6.27 0.47
N GLU A 114 -13.17 -6.11 0.64
CA GLU A 114 -13.86 -6.23 1.94
C GLU A 114 -13.58 -7.55 2.67
N ASN A 115 -13.54 -8.67 1.94
CA ASN A 115 -13.22 -9.97 2.52
C ASN A 115 -11.77 -10.04 3.04
N ILE A 116 -10.85 -9.27 2.45
CA ILE A 116 -9.46 -9.16 2.91
C ILE A 116 -9.37 -8.27 4.15
N LEU A 117 -10.11 -7.15 4.19
CA LEU A 117 -10.25 -6.34 5.40
C LEU A 117 -10.80 -7.18 6.55
N SER A 118 -11.86 -7.98 6.31
CA SER A 118 -12.41 -8.88 7.33
C SER A 118 -11.42 -9.96 7.80
N LYS A 119 -10.51 -10.41 6.93
CA LYS A 119 -9.41 -11.31 7.30
C LYS A 119 -8.38 -10.60 8.17
N LEU A 120 -7.91 -9.42 7.75
CA LEU A 120 -6.92 -8.61 8.46
C LEU A 120 -7.43 -8.06 9.81
N ALA A 121 -8.75 -8.01 10.01
CA ALA A 121 -9.36 -7.72 11.31
C ALA A 121 -9.06 -8.80 12.39
N ASN A 122 -8.42 -9.91 12.01
CA ASN A 122 -7.94 -10.96 12.92
C ASN A 122 -6.41 -11.00 12.99
N ASP A 123 -5.72 -9.99 12.45
CA ASP A 123 -4.26 -9.94 12.48
C ASP A 123 -3.75 -9.90 13.94
N ASN A 124 -2.67 -10.60 14.22
CA ASN A 124 -2.04 -10.60 15.54
C ASN A 124 -1.48 -9.22 15.93
N GLU A 125 -1.11 -8.40 14.92
CA GLU A 125 -0.59 -7.05 15.15
C GLU A 125 -1.74 -6.03 15.27
N TYR A 126 -1.86 -5.39 16.42
CA TYR A 126 -2.91 -4.39 16.65
C TYR A 126 -2.85 -3.22 15.63
N SER A 127 -1.66 -2.85 15.18
CA SER A 127 -1.46 -1.79 14.18
C SER A 127 -2.13 -2.10 12.83
N VAL A 128 -2.19 -3.40 12.45
CA VAL A 128 -2.93 -3.85 11.26
C VAL A 128 -4.43 -3.74 11.51
N ARG A 129 -4.92 -4.18 12.68
CA ARG A 129 -6.34 -4.07 13.06
C ARG A 129 -6.80 -2.61 13.14
N VAL A 130 -5.95 -1.70 13.66
CA VAL A 130 -6.20 -0.24 13.62
C VAL A 130 -6.36 0.25 12.18
N ALA A 131 -5.48 -0.18 11.27
CA ALA A 131 -5.56 0.21 9.86
C ALA A 131 -6.85 -0.31 9.20
N VAL A 132 -7.29 -1.52 9.53
CA VAL A 132 -8.60 -2.05 9.12
C VAL A 132 -9.72 -1.19 9.67
N ALA A 133 -9.72 -0.89 10.97
CA ALA A 133 -10.76 -0.06 11.60
C ALA A 133 -10.88 1.32 10.94
N LYS A 134 -9.75 1.92 10.54
CA LYS A 134 -9.73 3.25 9.87
C LYS A 134 -10.10 3.19 8.39
N ASN A 135 -10.11 2.02 7.74
CA ASN A 135 -10.41 1.95 6.31
C ASN A 135 -11.91 2.14 6.06
N PRO A 136 -12.31 3.12 5.24
CA PRO A 136 -13.74 3.39 4.97
C PRO A 136 -14.44 2.27 4.18
N SER A 137 -13.69 1.34 3.57
CA SER A 137 -14.24 0.16 2.88
C SER A 137 -14.43 -1.04 3.82
N THR A 138 -14.18 -0.87 5.12
CA THR A 138 -14.35 -1.97 6.09
C THR A 138 -15.85 -2.28 6.29
N PRO A 139 -16.26 -3.55 6.12
CA PRO A 139 -17.66 -3.95 6.31
C PRO A 139 -18.16 -3.65 7.73
N GLU A 140 -19.44 -3.29 7.86
CA GLU A 140 -20.08 -3.01 9.15
C GLU A 140 -19.90 -4.17 10.15
N SER A 141 -20.09 -5.41 9.69
CA SER A 141 -19.88 -6.59 10.56
C SER A 141 -18.46 -6.70 11.10
N THR A 142 -17.48 -6.22 10.34
CA THR A 142 -16.07 -6.16 10.77
C THR A 142 -15.83 -5.01 11.75
N ILE A 143 -16.47 -3.87 11.54
CA ILE A 143 -16.45 -2.73 12.47
C ILE A 143 -17.04 -3.14 13.82
N VAL A 144 -18.24 -3.78 13.84
CA VAL A 144 -18.87 -4.30 15.08
C VAL A 144 -17.97 -5.26 15.83
N LYS A 145 -17.25 -6.13 15.10
CA LYS A 145 -16.27 -7.03 15.72
C LYS A 145 -15.11 -6.27 16.36
N LEU A 146 -14.50 -5.30 15.64
CA LEU A 146 -13.35 -4.52 16.11
C LEU A 146 -13.72 -3.56 17.27
N ALA A 147 -14.98 -3.21 17.42
CA ALA A 147 -15.47 -2.45 18.58
C ALA A 147 -15.25 -3.16 19.92
N ASN A 148 -15.07 -4.48 19.89
CA ASN A 148 -14.77 -5.30 21.08
C ASN A 148 -13.30 -5.78 21.10
N ASP A 149 -12.39 -5.09 20.42
CA ASP A 149 -10.96 -5.43 20.38
C ASP A 149 -10.32 -5.16 21.76
N ASN A 150 -9.39 -6.00 22.17
CA ASN A 150 -8.66 -5.84 23.44
C ASN A 150 -7.83 -4.55 23.47
N GLU A 151 -7.36 -4.10 22.30
CA GLU A 151 -6.51 -2.92 22.21
C GLU A 151 -7.35 -1.64 22.11
N TYR A 152 -7.17 -0.73 23.05
CA TYR A 152 -7.84 0.57 23.06
C TYR A 152 -7.72 1.32 21.72
N SER A 153 -6.50 1.36 21.12
CA SER A 153 -6.26 2.05 19.85
C SER A 153 -7.09 1.49 18.68
N VAL A 154 -7.50 0.21 18.73
CA VAL A 154 -8.39 -0.38 17.72
C VAL A 154 -9.82 0.11 17.95
N ARG A 155 -10.30 0.10 19.21
CA ARG A 155 -11.63 0.61 19.56
C ARG A 155 -11.78 2.10 19.26
N GLU A 156 -10.74 2.90 19.58
CA GLU A 156 -10.64 4.31 19.20
C GLU A 156 -10.76 4.50 17.67
N ALA A 157 -10.02 3.71 16.89
CA ALA A 157 -10.08 3.76 15.43
C ALA A 157 -11.47 3.38 14.88
N VAL A 158 -12.19 2.46 15.55
CA VAL A 158 -13.59 2.17 15.24
C VAL A 158 -14.48 3.39 15.48
N ALA A 159 -14.30 4.08 16.62
CA ALA A 159 -15.09 5.28 16.94
C ALA A 159 -14.86 6.42 15.91
N GLU A 160 -13.66 6.50 15.32
CA GLU A 160 -13.33 7.49 14.27
C GLU A 160 -13.84 7.11 12.87
N ASN A 161 -14.25 5.85 12.64
CA ASN A 161 -14.68 5.42 11.31
C ASN A 161 -16.07 5.97 10.96
N PRO A 162 -16.23 6.64 9.79
CA PRO A 162 -17.51 7.26 9.40
C PRO A 162 -18.64 6.25 9.19
N ASN A 163 -18.32 4.96 9.02
CA ASN A 163 -19.30 3.89 8.81
C ASN A 163 -19.65 3.14 10.10
N THR A 164 -19.19 3.63 11.26
CA THR A 164 -19.52 3.01 12.54
C THR A 164 -20.98 3.26 12.91
N PRO A 165 -21.77 2.20 13.16
CA PRO A 165 -23.18 2.34 13.55
C PRO A 165 -23.36 3.13 14.85
N GLU A 166 -24.46 3.89 14.95
CA GLU A 166 -24.74 4.75 16.10
C GLU A 166 -24.80 3.96 17.43
N ASN A 167 -25.37 2.75 17.43
CA ASN A 167 -25.41 1.92 18.62
C ASN A 167 -23.99 1.57 19.11
N ILE A 168 -23.04 1.26 18.19
CA ILE A 168 -21.64 0.98 18.52
C ILE A 168 -20.94 2.24 19.05
N LEU A 169 -21.21 3.42 18.46
CA LEU A 169 -20.68 4.68 18.98
C LEU A 169 -21.15 4.94 20.42
N ARG A 170 -22.41 4.62 20.75
CA ARG A 170 -22.94 4.73 22.12
C ARG A 170 -22.30 3.74 23.07
N GLU A 171 -22.00 2.51 22.62
CA GLU A 171 -21.30 1.51 23.42
C GLU A 171 -19.86 1.97 23.72
N LEU A 172 -19.13 2.44 22.70
CA LEU A 172 -17.75 2.92 22.85
C LEU A 172 -17.66 4.20 23.70
N ALA A 173 -18.69 5.06 23.69
CA ALA A 173 -18.74 6.26 24.52
C ALA A 173 -18.85 5.95 26.03
N ASN A 174 -19.24 4.73 26.42
CA ASN A 174 -19.31 4.25 27.79
C ASN A 174 -18.15 3.27 28.12
N ASP A 175 -17.15 3.14 27.25
CA ASP A 175 -15.97 2.31 27.45
C ASP A 175 -14.99 3.05 28.39
N ASP A 176 -14.93 2.65 29.66
CA ASP A 176 -14.12 3.28 30.71
C ASP A 176 -12.62 2.88 30.66
N ASN A 177 -12.15 2.22 29.58
CA ASN A 177 -10.77 1.73 29.44
C ASN A 177 -9.98 2.42 28.33
#